data_9de9b76082ae054dbe37cac0a804aaef
#
_entry.id   9de9b76082ae054dbe37cac0a804aaef
#
_cell.length_a   1.000
_cell.length_b   1.000
_cell.length_c   1.000
_cell.angle_alpha   90.00
_cell.angle_beta   90.00
_cell.angle_gamma   90.00
#
_symmetry.space_group_name_H-M   'P 1'
#
loop_
_entity.id
_entity.type
_entity.pdbx_description
1 polymer ?
#
loop_
_entity_poly.entity_id
_entity_poly.type
_entity_poly.pdbx_seq_one_letter_code
_entity_poly.pdbx_strand_id
1 'polypeptide(L)'
;ALSSYKESGNFHAMLQVIQKDAGILLASLKPETVEELLVECPEEILKEHPFAVLVLMRSMFNWKKIPQMMKLKEILLQSVEEHTEMTREERGNLLGECDLILSFLMYNDISKMSQLHRSASAQMSRPAISIQSNGGWTFGSPSVLMMFHRDAGSLDQELKEMNECMPHYYKITNGHGQGAEMLMAAEAKYMQGHMVDAQIELEQVYSHIEGNNQENIRLCCDFLALRL
;
A
#
# COMPACT_ATOMS: atom_id res chain seq x y z
N ALA A 1 -12.94 12.03 20.46
CA ALA A 1 -11.82 11.38 21.18
C ALA A 1 -10.47 12.01 20.82
N LEU A 2 -10.02 12.01 19.54
CA LEU A 2 -8.69 12.56 19.19
C LEU A 2 -8.55 14.04 19.58
N SER A 3 -9.54 14.88 19.27
CA SER A 3 -9.53 16.30 19.65
C SER A 3 -9.45 16.49 21.17
N SER A 4 -10.18 15.70 21.95
CA SER A 4 -10.14 15.78 23.42
C SER A 4 -8.77 15.39 23.97
N TYR A 5 -8.09 14.40 23.41
CA TYR A 5 -6.72 14.06 23.79
C TYR A 5 -5.73 15.16 23.44
N LYS A 6 -5.87 15.78 22.27
CA LYS A 6 -5.08 16.95 21.86
C LYS A 6 -5.25 18.10 22.87
N GLU A 7 -6.51 18.51 23.14
CA GLU A 7 -6.84 19.60 24.07
C GLU A 7 -6.30 19.38 25.49
N SER A 8 -6.23 18.11 25.91
CA SER A 8 -5.65 17.72 27.21
C SER A 8 -4.13 17.54 27.18
N GLY A 9 -3.47 17.67 26.02
CA GLY A 9 -2.05 17.42 25.86
C GLY A 9 -1.66 15.93 25.97
N ASN A 10 -2.65 15.01 25.96
CA ASN A 10 -2.40 13.57 26.09
C ASN A 10 -2.10 12.92 24.73
N PHE A 11 -0.97 13.29 24.12
CA PHE A 11 -0.56 12.80 22.81
C PHE A 11 -0.27 11.31 22.79
N HIS A 12 0.21 10.70 23.88
CA HIS A 12 0.40 9.25 23.96
C HIS A 12 -0.91 8.49 23.78
N ALA A 13 -1.98 8.88 24.47
CA ALA A 13 -3.29 8.25 24.31
C ALA A 13 -3.85 8.47 22.88
N MET A 14 -3.63 9.64 22.30
CA MET A 14 -4.01 9.93 20.91
C MET A 14 -3.34 8.98 19.93
N LEU A 15 -2.02 8.81 20.02
CA LEU A 15 -1.24 7.93 19.12
C LEU A 15 -1.57 6.45 19.33
N GLN A 16 -1.85 6.02 20.59
CA GLN A 16 -2.32 4.67 20.86
C GLN A 16 -3.67 4.37 20.19
N VAL A 17 -4.59 5.33 20.14
CA VAL A 17 -5.86 5.17 19.40
C VAL A 17 -5.58 5.03 17.90
N ILE A 18 -4.75 5.88 17.31
CA ILE A 18 -4.37 5.82 15.90
C ILE A 18 -3.75 4.47 15.55
N GLN A 19 -2.85 3.97 16.38
CA GLN A 19 -2.18 2.68 16.19
C GLN A 19 -3.16 1.51 16.22
N LYS A 20 -4.07 1.46 17.21
CA LYS A 20 -5.04 0.35 17.37
C LYS A 20 -6.06 0.29 16.25
N ASP A 21 -6.43 1.43 15.74
CA ASP A 21 -7.46 1.59 14.70
C ASP A 21 -6.91 1.33 13.29
N ALA A 22 -5.58 1.20 13.14
CA ALA A 22 -4.90 1.00 11.85
C ALA A 22 -5.32 2.00 10.75
N GLY A 23 -5.74 3.21 11.15
CA GLY A 23 -6.10 4.30 10.25
C GLY A 23 -7.56 4.36 9.80
N ILE A 24 -8.45 3.48 10.25
CA ILE A 24 -9.87 3.50 9.91
C ILE A 24 -10.50 4.84 10.33
N LEU A 25 -10.24 5.26 11.57
CA LEU A 25 -10.72 6.53 12.09
C LEU A 25 -10.14 7.72 11.30
N LEU A 26 -8.85 7.66 10.96
CA LEU A 26 -8.20 8.72 10.18
C LEU A 26 -8.85 8.89 8.80
N ALA A 27 -9.27 7.80 8.15
CA ALA A 27 -9.95 7.84 6.86
C ALA A 27 -11.29 8.60 6.90
N SER A 28 -11.92 8.71 8.09
CA SER A 28 -13.15 9.46 8.31
C SER A 28 -12.93 10.95 8.62
N LEU A 29 -11.68 11.37 8.85
CA LEU A 29 -11.31 12.74 9.18
C LEU A 29 -10.87 13.52 7.94
N LYS A 30 -10.94 14.84 8.02
CA LYS A 30 -10.33 15.71 7.02
C LYS A 30 -8.80 15.72 7.20
N PRO A 31 -8.03 15.71 6.09
CA PRO A 31 -6.57 15.77 6.16
C PRO A 31 -6.04 16.91 7.03
N GLU A 32 -6.63 18.09 6.90
CA GLU A 32 -6.23 19.30 7.63
C GLU A 32 -6.35 19.12 9.16
N THR A 33 -7.40 18.42 9.62
CA THR A 33 -7.58 18.12 11.04
C THR A 33 -6.46 17.25 11.58
N VAL A 34 -5.99 16.27 10.79
CA VAL A 34 -4.89 15.39 11.20
C VAL A 34 -3.55 16.12 11.13
N GLU A 35 -3.34 16.98 10.13
CA GLU A 35 -2.15 17.85 10.08
C GLU A 35 -2.06 18.78 11.31
N GLU A 36 -3.17 19.40 11.74
CA GLU A 36 -3.22 20.20 12.95
C GLU A 36 -2.91 19.40 14.23
N LEU A 37 -3.35 18.14 14.30
CA LEU A 37 -3.00 17.23 15.41
C LEU A 37 -1.50 16.95 15.44
N LEU A 38 -0.88 16.76 14.28
CA LEU A 38 0.55 16.45 14.15
C LEU A 38 1.45 17.67 14.41
N VAL A 39 1.02 18.88 14.03
CA VAL A 39 1.81 20.10 14.26
C VAL A 39 2.01 20.36 15.77
N GLU A 40 1.03 20.02 16.59
CA GLU A 40 1.09 20.22 18.04
C GLU A 40 1.73 19.05 18.79
N CYS A 41 1.80 17.86 18.18
CA CYS A 41 2.39 16.68 18.80
C CYS A 41 3.93 16.80 18.79
N PRO A 42 4.58 16.72 19.97
CA PRO A 42 6.05 16.73 20.03
C PRO A 42 6.66 15.54 19.26
N GLU A 43 7.73 15.79 18.54
CA GLU A 43 8.41 14.77 17.73
C GLU A 43 8.94 13.60 18.57
N GLU A 44 9.41 13.88 19.79
CA GLU A 44 9.87 12.85 20.72
C GLU A 44 8.74 11.88 21.09
N ILE A 45 7.51 12.36 21.24
CA ILE A 45 6.35 11.51 21.50
C ILE A 45 5.99 10.68 20.26
N LEU A 46 6.13 11.24 19.04
CA LEU A 46 5.95 10.48 17.80
C LEU A 46 6.94 9.32 17.70
N LYS A 47 8.20 9.54 18.07
CA LYS A 47 9.26 8.49 18.06
C LYS A 47 8.93 7.33 19.00
N GLU A 48 8.25 7.58 20.11
CA GLU A 48 7.81 6.51 21.03
C GLU A 48 6.65 5.65 20.48
N HIS A 49 6.03 6.08 19.36
CA HIS A 49 4.88 5.39 18.76
C HIS A 49 5.10 5.07 17.26
N PRO A 50 6.14 4.28 16.90
CA PRO A 50 6.52 4.05 15.49
C PRO A 50 5.40 3.41 14.66
N PHE A 51 4.54 2.57 15.24
CA PHE A 51 3.38 2.02 14.53
C PHE A 51 2.30 3.08 14.21
N ALA A 52 2.09 4.04 15.11
CA ALA A 52 1.20 5.16 14.82
C ALA A 52 1.79 6.02 13.67
N VAL A 53 3.10 6.20 13.66
CA VAL A 53 3.79 6.93 12.57
C VAL A 53 3.59 6.24 11.23
N LEU A 54 3.70 4.89 11.14
CA LEU A 54 3.39 4.14 9.92
C LEU A 54 1.96 4.36 9.42
N VAL A 55 0.98 4.30 10.33
CA VAL A 55 -0.44 4.55 10.01
C VAL A 55 -0.63 5.97 9.48
N LEU A 56 0.01 6.95 10.10
CA LEU A 56 -0.01 8.34 9.65
C LEU A 56 0.67 8.53 8.30
N MET A 57 1.83 7.88 8.05
CA MET A 57 2.50 7.88 6.75
C MET A 57 1.56 7.38 5.65
N ARG A 58 0.86 6.25 5.88
CA ARG A 58 -0.09 5.69 4.92
C ARG A 58 -1.26 6.65 4.66
N SER A 59 -1.78 7.30 5.71
CA SER A 59 -2.85 8.29 5.57
C SER A 59 -2.39 9.51 4.76
N MET A 60 -1.18 10.02 5.02
CA MET A 60 -0.60 11.13 4.25
C MET A 60 -0.40 10.78 2.77
N PHE A 61 0.03 9.55 2.48
CA PHE A 61 0.08 9.05 1.11
C PHE A 61 -1.31 9.09 0.44
N ASN A 62 -2.34 8.53 1.08
CA ASN A 62 -3.71 8.50 0.54
C ASN A 62 -4.25 9.90 0.26
N TRP A 63 -3.89 10.87 1.07
CA TRP A 63 -4.29 12.28 0.90
C TRP A 63 -3.35 13.09 -0.01
N LYS A 64 -2.37 12.43 -0.64
CA LYS A 64 -1.37 13.06 -1.53
C LYS A 64 -0.51 14.12 -0.82
N LYS A 65 -0.36 14.02 0.50
CA LYS A 65 0.47 14.87 1.34
C LYS A 65 1.89 14.31 1.45
N ILE A 66 2.57 14.19 0.29
CA ILE A 66 3.88 13.52 0.19
C ILE A 66 4.97 14.17 1.06
N PRO A 67 5.10 15.52 1.14
CA PRO A 67 6.09 16.12 2.03
C PRO A 67 5.92 15.72 3.50
N GLN A 68 4.68 15.68 4.00
CA GLN A 68 4.37 15.27 5.38
C GLN A 68 4.65 13.78 5.59
N MET A 69 4.31 12.94 4.60
CA MET A 69 4.66 11.51 4.62
C MET A 69 6.18 11.32 4.75
N MET A 70 6.97 12.06 3.97
CA MET A 70 8.44 11.95 4.01
C MET A 70 9.02 12.44 5.35
N LYS A 71 8.45 13.49 5.97
CA LYS A 71 8.84 13.90 7.31
C LYS A 71 8.56 12.80 8.34
N LEU A 72 7.39 12.17 8.28
CA LEU A 72 7.03 11.05 9.17
C LEU A 72 7.98 9.85 8.95
N LYS A 73 8.40 9.59 7.72
CA LYS A 73 9.41 8.55 7.42
C LYS A 73 10.72 8.83 8.17
N GLU A 74 11.23 10.07 8.14
CA GLU A 74 12.48 10.41 8.86
C GLU A 74 12.32 10.19 10.38
N ILE A 75 11.17 10.58 10.95
CA ILE A 75 10.85 10.32 12.37
C ILE A 75 10.83 8.81 12.66
N LEU A 76 10.23 8.00 11.76
CA LEU A 76 10.21 6.54 11.91
C LEU A 76 11.62 5.94 11.91
N LEU A 77 12.48 6.36 10.98
CA LEU A 77 13.85 5.86 10.87
C LEU A 77 14.66 6.21 12.12
N GLN A 78 14.55 7.44 12.62
CA GLN A 78 15.17 7.86 13.86
C GLN A 78 14.65 7.05 15.05
N SER A 79 13.33 6.85 15.15
CA SER A 79 12.72 6.01 16.18
C SER A 79 13.31 4.60 16.20
N VAL A 80 13.46 3.97 15.03
CA VAL A 80 14.04 2.63 14.89
C VAL A 80 15.53 2.60 15.28
N GLU A 81 16.28 3.67 15.04
CA GLU A 81 17.69 3.77 15.45
C GLU A 81 17.86 3.99 16.95
N GLU A 82 17.01 4.85 17.54
CA GLU A 82 17.08 5.22 18.96
C GLU A 82 16.59 4.11 19.90
N HIS A 83 15.60 3.29 19.48
CA HIS A 83 15.06 2.20 20.29
C HIS A 83 15.92 0.92 20.19
N THR A 84 17.03 0.88 20.92
CA THR A 84 17.99 -0.25 20.89
C THR A 84 17.44 -1.55 21.50
N GLU A 85 16.42 -1.47 22.35
CA GLU A 85 15.70 -2.59 22.96
C GLU A 85 14.72 -3.28 22.01
N MET A 86 14.42 -2.66 20.86
CA MET A 86 13.52 -3.22 19.85
C MET A 86 14.08 -4.52 19.29
N THR A 87 13.27 -5.57 19.28
CA THR A 87 13.66 -6.86 18.71
C THR A 87 13.94 -6.75 17.21
N ARG A 88 14.74 -7.70 16.69
CA ARG A 88 15.00 -7.78 15.24
C ARG A 88 13.70 -7.90 14.42
N GLU A 89 12.74 -8.62 14.96
CA GLU A 89 11.44 -8.84 14.32
C GLU A 89 10.62 -7.54 14.27
N GLU A 90 10.50 -6.82 15.38
CA GLU A 90 9.79 -5.54 15.43
C GLU A 90 10.41 -4.52 14.49
N ARG A 91 11.75 -4.40 14.52
CA ARG A 91 12.50 -3.54 13.59
C ARG A 91 12.26 -3.91 12.14
N GLY A 92 12.32 -5.21 11.81
CA GLY A 92 12.06 -5.71 10.46
C GLY A 92 10.64 -5.42 9.98
N ASN A 93 9.64 -5.57 10.84
CA ASN A 93 8.26 -5.26 10.53
C ASN A 93 8.05 -3.75 10.27
N LEU A 94 8.67 -2.87 11.06
CA LEU A 94 8.58 -1.42 10.87
C LEU A 94 9.24 -0.97 9.57
N LEU A 95 10.47 -1.40 9.33
CA LEU A 95 11.23 -1.01 8.14
C LEU A 95 10.63 -1.62 6.86
N GLY A 96 10.19 -2.87 6.92
CA GLY A 96 9.54 -3.52 5.79
C GLY A 96 8.19 -2.87 5.45
N GLU A 97 7.40 -2.49 6.44
CA GLU A 97 6.14 -1.78 6.20
C GLU A 97 6.38 -0.35 5.70
N CYS A 98 7.47 0.30 6.11
CA CYS A 98 7.93 1.56 5.54
C CYS A 98 8.27 1.41 4.04
N ASP A 99 9.06 0.39 3.67
CA ASP A 99 9.38 0.08 2.26
C ASP A 99 8.11 -0.18 1.44
N LEU A 100 7.15 -0.91 2.01
CA LEU A 100 5.86 -1.18 1.38
C LEU A 100 5.08 0.12 1.11
N ILE A 101 5.02 1.06 2.06
CA ILE A 101 4.36 2.36 1.85
C ILE A 101 5.09 3.17 0.78
N LEU A 102 6.43 3.16 0.78
CA LEU A 102 7.23 3.84 -0.23
C LEU A 102 7.06 3.25 -1.63
N SER A 103 6.78 1.95 -1.75
CA SER A 103 6.56 1.29 -3.03
C SER A 103 5.38 1.89 -3.81
N PHE A 104 4.38 2.44 -3.12
CA PHE A 104 3.24 3.10 -3.75
C PHE A 104 3.59 4.40 -4.48
N LEU A 105 4.73 5.02 -4.15
CA LEU A 105 5.26 6.17 -4.91
C LEU A 105 5.90 5.73 -6.23
N MET A 106 6.24 4.45 -6.38
CA MET A 106 6.95 3.88 -7.52
C MET A 106 6.01 3.18 -8.53
N TYR A 107 4.71 3.48 -8.50
CA TYR A 107 3.71 2.83 -9.38
C TYR A 107 3.99 2.96 -10.87
N ASN A 108 4.76 3.98 -11.29
CA ASN A 108 5.21 4.20 -12.67
C ASN A 108 6.62 3.63 -12.96
N ASP A 109 7.18 2.88 -12.03
CA ASP A 109 8.49 2.20 -12.15
C ASP A 109 8.39 0.83 -11.46
N ILE A 110 7.89 -0.15 -12.21
CA ILE A 110 7.65 -1.50 -11.67
C ILE A 110 8.93 -2.12 -11.10
N SER A 111 10.10 -1.86 -11.71
CA SER A 111 11.37 -2.41 -11.22
C SER A 111 11.73 -1.88 -9.83
N LYS A 112 11.55 -0.58 -9.58
CA LYS A 112 11.76 -0.01 -8.23
C LYS A 112 10.70 -0.48 -7.24
N MET A 113 9.44 -0.53 -7.67
CA MET A 113 8.34 -1.08 -6.87
C MET A 113 8.64 -2.54 -6.46
N SER A 114 9.10 -3.38 -7.40
CA SER A 114 9.49 -4.78 -7.17
C SER A 114 10.61 -4.90 -6.14
N GLN A 115 11.65 -4.06 -6.21
CA GLN A 115 12.74 -4.04 -5.23
C GLN A 115 12.22 -3.78 -3.82
N LEU A 116 11.34 -2.79 -3.65
CA LEU A 116 10.74 -2.46 -2.36
C LEU A 116 9.82 -3.56 -1.84
N HIS A 117 9.01 -4.21 -2.70
CA HIS A 117 8.19 -5.36 -2.30
C HIS A 117 9.04 -6.55 -1.83
N ARG A 118 10.15 -6.85 -2.53
CA ARG A 118 11.09 -7.91 -2.13
C ARG A 118 11.78 -7.57 -0.82
N SER A 119 12.24 -6.32 -0.65
CA SER A 119 12.84 -5.83 0.59
C SER A 119 11.87 -5.96 1.76
N ALA A 120 10.65 -5.46 1.61
CA ALA A 120 9.60 -5.57 2.61
C ALA A 120 9.29 -7.03 2.97
N SER A 121 9.08 -7.89 1.96
CA SER A 121 8.77 -9.32 2.16
C SER A 121 9.91 -10.09 2.84
N ALA A 122 11.17 -9.69 2.68
CA ALA A 122 12.30 -10.30 3.34
C ALA A 122 12.44 -9.88 4.81
N GLN A 123 11.97 -8.68 5.16
CA GLN A 123 12.08 -8.11 6.50
C GLN A 123 10.87 -8.44 7.39
N MET A 124 9.67 -8.49 6.81
CA MET A 124 8.42 -8.63 7.58
C MET A 124 8.12 -10.08 7.93
N SER A 125 7.79 -10.32 9.20
CA SER A 125 7.33 -11.62 9.73
C SER A 125 5.79 -11.73 9.80
N ARG A 126 5.08 -10.61 9.63
CA ARG A 126 3.61 -10.53 9.64
C ARG A 126 3.11 -9.62 8.52
N PRO A 127 1.82 -9.70 8.15
CA PRO A 127 1.20 -8.74 7.25
C PRO A 127 1.25 -7.30 7.80
N ALA A 128 1.23 -6.33 6.88
CA ALA A 128 1.18 -4.91 7.20
C ALA A 128 -0.08 -4.55 8.00
N ILE A 129 0.07 -3.69 9.00
CA ILE A 129 -1.06 -3.19 9.79
C ILE A 129 -1.74 -1.99 9.11
N SER A 130 -1.01 -1.23 8.31
CA SER A 130 -1.51 -0.03 7.63
C SER A 130 -2.29 -0.32 6.34
N ILE A 131 -2.38 -1.59 5.91
CA ILE A 131 -3.07 -2.00 4.69
C ILE A 131 -4.16 -3.00 5.02
N GLN A 132 -5.38 -2.68 4.61
CA GLN A 132 -6.52 -3.59 4.71
C GLN A 132 -6.64 -4.40 3.43
N SER A 133 -6.78 -5.73 3.53
CA SER A 133 -6.84 -6.64 2.39
C SER A 133 -8.02 -6.37 1.44
N ASN A 134 -9.09 -5.75 1.94
CA ASN A 134 -10.27 -5.33 1.18
C ASN A 134 -10.24 -3.85 0.78
N GLY A 135 -9.13 -3.14 1.00
CA GLY A 135 -8.96 -1.74 0.62
C GLY A 135 -8.90 -1.54 -0.90
N GLY A 136 -9.01 -0.29 -1.34
CA GLY A 136 -8.85 0.07 -2.75
C GLY A 136 -7.43 -0.19 -3.22
N TRP A 137 -7.26 -0.97 -4.30
CA TRP A 137 -5.94 -1.32 -4.84
C TRP A 137 -5.56 -0.46 -6.06
N THR A 138 -6.51 -0.19 -6.94
CA THR A 138 -6.24 0.44 -8.25
C THR A 138 -6.19 1.97 -8.22
N PHE A 139 -6.36 2.59 -7.06
CA PHE A 139 -6.48 4.05 -6.93
C PHE A 139 -7.54 4.68 -7.85
N GLY A 140 -8.59 3.92 -8.19
CA GLY A 140 -9.66 4.33 -9.09
C GLY A 140 -9.35 4.15 -10.58
N SER A 141 -8.20 3.57 -10.95
CA SER A 141 -7.93 3.17 -12.32
C SER A 141 -8.85 2.01 -12.73
N PRO A 142 -9.45 2.05 -13.93
CA PRO A 142 -10.24 0.94 -14.46
C PRO A 142 -9.38 -0.19 -15.05
N SER A 143 -8.05 -0.05 -15.05
CA SER A 143 -7.11 -0.95 -15.71
C SER A 143 -5.79 -1.00 -14.92
N VAL A 144 -5.29 -2.20 -14.70
CA VAL A 144 -3.98 -2.44 -14.09
C VAL A 144 -2.86 -2.06 -15.06
N LEU A 145 -2.99 -2.45 -16.33
CA LEU A 145 -2.03 -2.09 -17.37
C LEU A 145 -1.86 -0.57 -17.49
N MET A 146 -2.96 0.18 -17.57
CA MET A 146 -2.92 1.65 -17.67
C MET A 146 -2.35 2.30 -16.41
N MET A 147 -2.40 1.63 -15.27
CA MET A 147 -1.82 2.12 -14.02
C MET A 147 -0.29 2.03 -14.03
N PHE A 148 0.29 1.00 -14.64
CA PHE A 148 1.73 0.73 -14.56
C PHE A 148 2.50 1.00 -15.85
N HIS A 149 1.96 0.65 -17.03
CA HIS A 149 2.65 0.84 -18.32
C HIS A 149 2.80 2.31 -18.69
N ARG A 150 4.03 2.75 -18.99
CA ARG A 150 4.35 4.14 -19.32
C ARG A 150 5.17 4.26 -20.61
N ASP A 151 6.13 3.39 -20.81
CA ASP A 151 7.13 3.52 -21.86
C ASP A 151 6.91 2.50 -22.98
N ALA A 152 6.86 2.95 -24.22
CA ALA A 152 6.73 2.07 -25.38
C ALA A 152 7.91 1.09 -25.44
N GLY A 153 7.61 -0.20 -25.61
CA GLY A 153 8.60 -1.27 -25.71
C GLY A 153 9.00 -1.90 -24.37
N SER A 154 8.53 -1.40 -23.23
CA SER A 154 8.83 -1.98 -21.90
C SER A 154 7.83 -3.07 -21.46
N LEU A 155 6.73 -3.27 -22.19
CA LEU A 155 5.60 -4.09 -21.76
C LEU A 155 5.99 -5.50 -21.32
N ASP A 156 6.79 -6.23 -22.09
CA ASP A 156 7.18 -7.61 -21.76
C ASP A 156 7.99 -7.67 -20.46
N GLN A 157 8.90 -6.69 -20.27
CA GLN A 157 9.67 -6.58 -19.05
C GLN A 157 8.78 -6.22 -17.85
N GLU A 158 7.84 -5.31 -18.03
CA GLU A 158 6.89 -4.91 -16.98
C GLU A 158 5.97 -6.05 -16.56
N LEU A 159 5.45 -6.84 -17.51
CA LEU A 159 4.64 -8.02 -17.23
C LEU A 159 5.45 -9.07 -16.45
N LYS A 160 6.70 -9.29 -16.83
CA LYS A 160 7.60 -10.19 -16.12
C LYS A 160 7.85 -9.72 -14.68
N GLU A 161 8.24 -8.47 -14.50
CA GLU A 161 8.48 -7.88 -13.18
C GLU A 161 7.22 -7.92 -12.30
N MET A 162 6.05 -7.63 -12.88
CA MET A 162 4.77 -7.68 -12.17
C MET A 162 4.47 -9.09 -11.67
N ASN A 163 4.62 -10.09 -12.54
CA ASN A 163 4.42 -11.49 -12.17
C ASN A 163 5.41 -11.97 -11.09
N GLU A 164 6.65 -11.50 -11.11
CA GLU A 164 7.67 -11.87 -10.14
C GLU A 164 7.52 -11.12 -8.79
N CYS A 165 7.02 -9.89 -8.77
CA CYS A 165 6.96 -9.09 -7.55
C CYS A 165 5.66 -9.25 -6.76
N MET A 166 4.52 -9.50 -7.41
CA MET A 166 3.22 -9.55 -6.75
C MET A 166 3.10 -10.65 -5.68
N PRO A 167 3.69 -11.84 -5.79
CA PRO A 167 3.70 -12.82 -4.70
C PRO A 167 4.35 -12.28 -3.40
N HIS A 168 5.40 -11.45 -3.50
CA HIS A 168 6.00 -10.79 -2.35
C HIS A 168 5.05 -9.78 -1.70
N TYR A 169 4.34 -9.00 -2.53
CA TYR A 169 3.32 -8.06 -2.08
C TYR A 169 2.17 -8.78 -1.38
N TYR A 170 1.59 -9.82 -1.99
CA TYR A 170 0.47 -10.56 -1.42
C TYR A 170 0.79 -11.16 -0.05
N LYS A 171 1.99 -11.69 0.11
CA LYS A 171 2.47 -12.26 1.38
C LYS A 171 2.38 -11.24 2.53
N ILE A 172 2.78 -10.00 2.28
CA ILE A 172 2.88 -8.96 3.32
C ILE A 172 1.63 -8.07 3.41
N THR A 173 0.64 -8.26 2.55
CA THR A 173 -0.63 -7.50 2.55
C THR A 173 -1.86 -8.36 2.74
N ASN A 174 -1.67 -9.62 3.14
CA ASN A 174 -2.75 -10.58 3.30
C ASN A 174 -3.63 -10.72 2.04
N GLY A 175 -2.97 -10.80 0.87
CA GLY A 175 -3.63 -11.01 -0.43
C GLY A 175 -4.27 -9.76 -1.05
N HIS A 176 -4.02 -8.56 -0.54
CA HIS A 176 -4.56 -7.32 -1.13
C HIS A 176 -4.19 -7.20 -2.61
N GLY A 177 -5.16 -7.01 -3.49
CA GLY A 177 -4.96 -6.87 -4.94
C GLY A 177 -4.59 -8.16 -5.67
N GLN A 178 -4.82 -9.35 -5.08
CA GLN A 178 -4.52 -10.65 -5.68
C GLN A 178 -5.20 -10.80 -7.05
N GLY A 179 -4.42 -11.27 -8.04
CA GLY A 179 -4.85 -11.41 -9.43
C GLY A 179 -4.49 -10.21 -10.32
N ALA A 180 -3.89 -9.15 -9.77
CA ALA A 180 -3.54 -7.97 -10.55
C ALA A 180 -2.55 -8.26 -11.68
N GLU A 181 -1.55 -9.13 -11.46
CA GLU A 181 -0.56 -9.54 -12.47
C GLU A 181 -1.21 -10.31 -13.62
N MET A 182 -2.15 -11.17 -13.30
CA MET A 182 -2.90 -11.93 -14.31
C MET A 182 -3.80 -11.01 -15.13
N LEU A 183 -4.49 -10.08 -14.48
CA LEU A 183 -5.35 -9.10 -15.16
C LEU A 183 -4.51 -8.18 -16.06
N MET A 184 -3.34 -7.73 -15.62
CA MET A 184 -2.45 -6.93 -16.46
C MET A 184 -2.04 -7.69 -17.73
N ALA A 185 -1.81 -9.00 -17.64
CA ALA A 185 -1.50 -9.84 -18.79
C ALA A 185 -2.71 -9.96 -19.75
N ALA A 186 -3.91 -10.17 -19.23
CA ALA A 186 -5.13 -10.20 -20.04
C ALA A 186 -5.38 -8.87 -20.77
N GLU A 187 -5.20 -7.74 -20.08
CA GLU A 187 -5.31 -6.40 -20.65
C GLU A 187 -4.24 -6.16 -21.75
N ALA A 188 -3.02 -6.64 -21.55
CA ALA A 188 -1.96 -6.55 -22.55
C ALA A 188 -2.31 -7.34 -23.84
N LYS A 189 -2.85 -8.56 -23.70
CA LYS A 189 -3.35 -9.36 -24.84
C LYS A 189 -4.47 -8.64 -25.60
N TYR A 190 -5.41 -8.05 -24.88
CA TYR A 190 -6.46 -7.23 -25.48
C TYR A 190 -5.88 -6.06 -26.29
N MET A 191 -4.95 -5.29 -25.71
CA MET A 191 -4.32 -4.14 -26.38
C MET A 191 -3.49 -4.54 -27.60
N GLN A 192 -2.94 -5.76 -27.62
CA GLN A 192 -2.24 -6.33 -28.77
C GLN A 192 -3.16 -6.91 -29.85
N GLY A 193 -4.47 -6.93 -29.63
CA GLY A 193 -5.46 -7.49 -30.56
C GLY A 193 -5.67 -9.00 -30.45
N HIS A 194 -5.10 -9.65 -29.46
CA HIS A 194 -5.22 -11.10 -29.20
C HIS A 194 -6.48 -11.39 -28.37
N MET A 195 -7.67 -11.12 -28.95
CA MET A 195 -8.95 -11.09 -28.22
C MET A 195 -9.27 -12.44 -27.54
N VAL A 196 -9.05 -13.55 -28.25
CA VAL A 196 -9.33 -14.90 -27.70
C VAL A 196 -8.44 -15.21 -26.50
N ASP A 197 -7.15 -14.91 -26.60
CA ASP A 197 -6.20 -15.13 -25.51
C ASP A 197 -6.55 -14.22 -24.31
N ALA A 198 -6.92 -12.97 -24.58
CA ALA A 198 -7.35 -12.03 -23.54
C ALA A 198 -8.59 -12.54 -22.80
N GLN A 199 -9.57 -13.11 -23.50
CA GLN A 199 -10.76 -13.69 -22.89
C GLN A 199 -10.43 -14.90 -22.03
N ILE A 200 -9.57 -15.82 -22.53
CA ILE A 200 -9.15 -17.01 -21.77
C ILE A 200 -8.45 -16.58 -20.47
N GLU A 201 -7.50 -15.66 -20.56
CA GLU A 201 -6.79 -15.16 -19.38
C GLU A 201 -7.73 -14.44 -18.41
N LEU A 202 -8.69 -13.65 -18.90
CA LEU A 202 -9.68 -12.98 -18.07
C LEU A 202 -10.55 -13.97 -17.27
N GLU A 203 -11.00 -15.07 -17.88
CA GLU A 203 -11.73 -16.13 -17.20
C GLU A 203 -10.89 -16.81 -16.10
N GLN A 204 -9.58 -16.94 -16.33
CA GLN A 204 -8.65 -17.45 -15.31
C GLN A 204 -8.53 -16.47 -14.13
N VAL A 205 -8.49 -15.14 -14.40
CA VAL A 205 -8.52 -14.13 -13.33
C VAL A 205 -9.78 -14.26 -12.49
N TYR A 206 -10.97 -14.34 -13.12
CA TYR A 206 -12.23 -14.52 -12.39
C TYR A 206 -12.21 -15.76 -11.50
N SER A 207 -11.75 -16.89 -12.03
CA SER A 207 -11.62 -18.14 -11.26
C SER A 207 -10.64 -18.01 -10.10
N HIS A 208 -9.54 -17.26 -10.30
CA HIS A 208 -8.52 -17.07 -9.27
C HIS A 208 -8.98 -16.18 -8.11
N ILE A 209 -9.80 -15.15 -8.40
CA ILE A 209 -10.31 -14.22 -7.39
C ILE A 209 -11.64 -14.67 -6.78
N GLU A 210 -12.24 -15.75 -7.28
CA GLU A 210 -13.51 -16.29 -6.77
C GLU A 210 -13.35 -16.69 -5.28
N GLY A 211 -14.29 -16.24 -4.45
CA GLY A 211 -14.24 -16.46 -3.01
C GLY A 211 -13.28 -15.55 -2.23
N ASN A 212 -12.45 -14.76 -2.91
CA ASN A 212 -11.57 -13.77 -2.32
C ASN A 212 -12.22 -12.37 -2.42
N ASN A 213 -12.06 -11.56 -1.39
CA ASN A 213 -12.64 -10.21 -1.36
C ASN A 213 -11.80 -9.22 -2.19
N GLN A 214 -11.77 -9.41 -3.53
CA GLN A 214 -10.96 -8.62 -4.49
C GLN A 214 -11.86 -7.72 -5.36
N GLU A 215 -12.73 -6.91 -4.74
CA GLU A 215 -13.72 -6.09 -5.45
C GLU A 215 -13.10 -5.15 -6.50
N ASN A 216 -11.95 -4.55 -6.21
CA ASN A 216 -11.26 -3.65 -7.15
C ASN A 216 -10.75 -4.38 -8.38
N ILE A 217 -10.16 -5.56 -8.21
CA ILE A 217 -9.69 -6.38 -9.34
C ILE A 217 -10.89 -6.87 -10.15
N ARG A 218 -11.96 -7.31 -9.49
CA ARG A 218 -13.21 -7.72 -10.15
C ARG A 218 -13.80 -6.61 -11.00
N LEU A 219 -13.87 -5.38 -10.51
CA LEU A 219 -14.36 -4.24 -11.29
C LEU A 219 -13.51 -3.98 -12.53
N CYS A 220 -12.19 -4.13 -12.45
CA CYS A 220 -11.33 -4.02 -13.63
C CYS A 220 -11.56 -5.19 -14.61
N CYS A 221 -11.78 -6.42 -14.12
CA CYS A 221 -12.17 -7.56 -14.95
C CYS A 221 -13.49 -7.29 -15.70
N ASP A 222 -14.51 -6.80 -14.98
CA ASP A 222 -15.83 -6.47 -15.56
C ASP A 222 -15.68 -5.37 -16.64
N PHE A 223 -14.81 -4.40 -16.40
CA PHE A 223 -14.51 -3.35 -17.38
C PHE A 223 -13.83 -3.90 -18.64
N LEU A 224 -12.89 -4.85 -18.51
CA LEU A 224 -12.29 -5.52 -19.66
C LEU A 224 -13.29 -6.42 -20.38
N ALA A 225 -14.12 -7.18 -19.65
CA ALA A 225 -15.15 -8.03 -20.22
C ALA A 225 -16.16 -7.28 -21.08
N LEU A 226 -16.47 -6.03 -20.73
CA LEU A 226 -17.37 -5.18 -21.53
C LEU A 226 -16.73 -4.72 -22.86
N ARG A 227 -15.44 -4.89 -23.04
CA ARG A 227 -14.69 -4.49 -24.25
C ARG A 227 -14.35 -5.66 -25.17
N LEU A 228 -14.29 -6.88 -24.62
CA LEU A 228 -14.12 -8.14 -25.34
C LEU A 228 -15.43 -8.58 -25.98
#